data_133a9b9d33a6b5dbc45e0e489838860e
#
_entry.id   133a9b9d33a6b5dbc45e0e489838860e
#
_cell.length_a   1.000
_cell.length_b   1.000
_cell.length_c   1.000
_cell.angle_alpha   90.00
_cell.angle_beta   90.00
_cell.angle_gamma   90.00
#
_symmetry.space_group_name_H-M   'P 1'
#
loop_
_entity.id
_entity.type
_entity.pdbx_description
1 polymer ?
#
loop_
_entity_poly.entity_id
_entity_poly.type
_entity_poly.pdbx_seq_one_letter_code
_entity_poly.pdbx_strand_id
1 'polypeptide(L)'
;MCIFAAAFSMGRLIRMEEERDMTTKQYYNIAGHTVALVADESLIAMLSNYAPFASDEGGKPVFTLEVKDGDTELQGLEEEWRQDEEGQTIVCGRVGKQPAFVFLWKDVAGGNLVCAEDYGNAFLTVADNNKKATTDNAMMVLFAMATARLATLLFHASTVSLEGKAYMFLGKSGTGKSTHSRLWLQNIEGAELVNDDNPVVRVNEDGTAVVYGSPWSGKTPCYRRVAYRLGGIVGLAQAPRNAIRQMGGIEAYALLSSSVSGKVWDKGIADGLHHTLNALAMKTAVWHLDCLPDGEAARLCCEAVKDK
;
A
#
# COMPACT_ATOMS: atom_id res chain seq x y z
N MET A 1 54.47 -1.30 30.67
CA MET A 1 53.87 -0.85 29.39
C MET A 1 52.70 -1.76 29.01
N CYS A 2 51.75 -1.98 29.93
CA CYS A 2 50.57 -2.89 29.73
C CYS A 2 49.25 -2.38 30.32
N ILE A 3 49.18 -1.13 30.81
CA ILE A 3 47.93 -0.60 31.43
C ILE A 3 47.14 0.28 30.46
N PHE A 4 47.76 0.81 29.40
CA PHE A 4 47.08 1.68 28.40
C PHE A 4 46.34 0.94 27.31
N ALA A 5 46.66 -0.33 27.02
CA ALA A 5 45.97 -1.11 26.01
C ALA A 5 44.60 -1.66 26.48
N ALA A 6 44.42 -1.90 27.75
CA ALA A 6 43.17 -2.39 28.33
C ALA A 6 42.08 -1.30 28.41
N ALA A 7 42.46 -0.05 28.67
CA ALA A 7 41.53 1.08 28.73
C ALA A 7 40.96 1.46 27.34
N PHE A 8 41.75 1.29 26.27
CA PHE A 8 41.29 1.55 24.88
C PHE A 8 40.35 0.46 24.35
N SER A 9 40.55 -0.79 24.76
CA SER A 9 39.68 -1.92 24.44
C SER A 9 38.34 -1.83 25.18
N MET A 10 38.38 -1.43 26.45
CA MET A 10 37.17 -1.32 27.30
C MET A 10 36.32 -0.11 26.90
N GLY A 11 36.93 1.02 26.54
CA GLY A 11 36.23 2.19 26.01
C GLY A 11 35.55 1.94 24.64
N ARG A 12 36.12 1.04 23.83
CA ARG A 12 35.54 0.62 22.55
C ARG A 12 34.40 -0.39 22.75
N LEU A 13 34.51 -1.28 23.73
CA LEU A 13 33.43 -2.19 24.13
C LEU A 13 32.26 -1.43 24.77
N ILE A 14 32.53 -0.46 25.65
CA ILE A 14 31.48 0.36 26.28
C ILE A 14 30.78 1.24 25.22
N ARG A 15 31.52 1.81 24.23
CA ARG A 15 30.89 2.53 23.10
C ARG A 15 30.09 1.59 22.18
N MET A 16 30.52 0.37 21.97
CA MET A 16 29.77 -0.62 21.20
C MET A 16 28.56 -1.20 21.96
N GLU A 17 28.51 -1.09 23.29
CA GLU A 17 27.35 -1.43 24.12
C GLU A 17 26.38 -0.25 24.28
N GLU A 18 26.82 1.00 24.16
CA GLU A 18 25.97 2.19 24.18
C GLU A 18 25.36 2.52 22.78
N GLU A 19 25.92 1.99 21.70
CA GLU A 19 25.30 1.93 20.37
C GLU A 19 24.34 0.74 20.19
N ARG A 20 23.91 0.08 21.26
CA ARG A 20 22.76 -0.81 21.20
C ARG A 20 21.51 -0.01 20.94
N ASP A 21 21.27 0.18 19.61
CA ASP A 21 19.95 0.29 19.01
C ASP A 21 18.84 0.68 19.99
N MET A 22 18.65 1.98 20.19
CA MET A 22 17.41 2.47 20.79
C MET A 22 16.29 2.29 19.75
N THR A 23 15.92 1.03 19.48
CA THR A 23 14.78 0.74 18.64
C THR A 23 13.51 1.03 19.42
N THR A 24 12.64 1.80 18.80
CA THR A 24 11.31 2.13 19.31
C THR A 24 10.27 1.29 18.57
N LYS A 25 9.29 0.79 19.31
CA LYS A 25 8.13 0.12 18.73
C LYS A 25 6.97 1.10 18.60
N GLN A 26 6.60 1.41 17.37
CA GLN A 26 5.49 2.29 17.04
C GLN A 26 4.33 1.47 16.46
N TYR A 27 3.09 1.76 16.92
CA TYR A 27 1.88 1.18 16.36
C TYR A 27 1.17 2.16 15.45
N TYR A 28 0.56 1.64 14.39
CA TYR A 28 -0.28 2.40 13.46
C TYR A 28 -1.60 1.67 13.28
N ASN A 29 -2.68 2.42 13.14
CA ASN A 29 -4.00 1.91 12.76
C ASN A 29 -4.29 2.29 11.31
N ILE A 30 -4.23 1.32 10.39
CA ILE A 30 -4.48 1.51 8.96
C ILE A 30 -5.73 0.71 8.60
N ALA A 31 -6.78 1.39 8.18
CA ALA A 31 -8.07 0.79 7.85
C ALA A 31 -8.63 -0.13 8.95
N GLY A 32 -8.43 0.21 10.23
CA GLY A 32 -8.88 -0.58 11.37
C GLY A 32 -8.01 -1.80 11.70
N HIS A 33 -6.88 -1.99 11.01
CA HIS A 33 -5.86 -2.98 11.36
C HIS A 33 -4.72 -2.32 12.14
N THR A 34 -4.38 -2.88 13.29
CA THR A 34 -3.17 -2.48 14.02
C THR A 34 -1.96 -3.15 13.39
N VAL A 35 -0.94 -2.36 13.05
CA VAL A 35 0.37 -2.84 12.57
C VAL A 35 1.46 -2.26 13.45
N ALA A 36 2.60 -2.95 13.58
CA ALA A 36 3.72 -2.52 14.40
C ALA A 36 4.98 -2.37 13.56
N LEU A 37 5.70 -1.28 13.79
CA LEU A 37 7.04 -1.01 13.26
C LEU A 37 8.02 -0.95 14.43
N VAL A 38 9.11 -1.71 14.33
CA VAL A 38 10.24 -1.66 15.27
C VAL A 38 11.45 -1.13 14.49
N ALA A 39 11.87 0.06 14.80
CA ALA A 39 12.97 0.74 14.10
C ALA A 39 13.64 1.78 15.00
N ASP A 40 14.75 2.35 14.56
CA ASP A 40 15.33 3.50 15.23
C ASP A 40 14.40 4.74 15.14
N GLU A 41 14.51 5.63 16.12
CA GLU A 41 13.66 6.83 16.20
C GLU A 41 13.83 7.75 14.99
N SER A 42 15.03 7.78 14.41
CA SER A 42 15.32 8.61 13.24
C SER A 42 14.54 8.15 12.01
N LEU A 43 14.44 6.84 11.78
CA LEU A 43 13.64 6.28 10.71
C LEU A 43 12.15 6.53 10.94
N ILE A 44 11.65 6.33 12.17
CA ILE A 44 10.25 6.61 12.51
C ILE A 44 9.90 8.07 12.23
N ALA A 45 10.79 9.00 12.59
CA ALA A 45 10.62 10.44 12.32
C ALA A 45 10.59 10.76 10.81
N MET A 46 11.36 10.02 9.99
CA MET A 46 11.33 10.17 8.52
C MET A 46 9.99 9.73 7.89
N LEU A 47 9.25 8.83 8.54
CA LEU A 47 7.98 8.28 8.07
C LEU A 47 6.78 9.18 8.43
N SER A 48 6.88 10.48 8.15
CA SER A 48 5.84 11.47 8.49
C SER A 48 4.47 11.20 7.86
N ASN A 49 4.41 10.46 6.75
CA ASN A 49 3.18 10.00 6.11
C ASN A 49 2.36 9.03 6.99
N TYR A 50 2.99 8.38 7.98
CA TYR A 50 2.31 7.52 8.95
C TYR A 50 1.78 8.27 10.17
N ALA A 51 2.18 9.52 10.40
CA ALA A 51 1.79 10.27 11.58
C ALA A 51 0.26 10.34 11.81
N PRO A 52 -0.60 10.54 10.77
CA PRO A 52 -2.05 10.52 10.96
C PRO A 52 -2.62 9.17 11.39
N PHE A 53 -1.86 8.10 11.20
CA PHE A 53 -2.25 6.71 11.49
C PHE A 53 -1.65 6.20 12.80
N ALA A 54 -0.78 6.96 13.47
CA ALA A 54 -0.19 6.59 14.75
C ALA A 54 -1.25 6.23 15.78
N SER A 55 -0.97 5.23 16.61
CA SER A 55 -1.88 4.73 17.64
C SER A 55 -1.08 4.37 18.89
N ASP A 56 -1.59 4.79 20.05
CA ASP A 56 -1.05 4.40 21.37
C ASP A 56 -1.61 3.05 21.82
N GLU A 57 -2.67 2.55 21.17
CA GLU A 57 -3.29 1.27 21.47
C GLU A 57 -2.49 0.11 20.88
N GLY A 58 -1.65 -0.50 21.69
CA GLY A 58 -0.90 -1.71 21.40
C GLY A 58 -1.76 -2.97 21.52
N GLY A 59 -2.75 -3.17 20.64
CA GLY A 59 -3.42 -4.46 20.48
C GLY A 59 -2.50 -5.50 19.82
N LYS A 60 -3.00 -6.72 19.56
CA LYS A 60 -2.27 -7.71 18.75
C LYS A 60 -2.15 -7.19 17.32
N PRO A 61 -0.96 -6.84 16.82
CA PRO A 61 -0.81 -6.36 15.46
C PRO A 61 -1.07 -7.48 14.46
N VAL A 62 -1.59 -7.12 13.28
CA VAL A 62 -1.72 -8.04 12.14
C VAL A 62 -0.33 -8.47 11.66
N PHE A 63 0.63 -7.54 11.71
CA PHE A 63 2.04 -7.85 11.51
C PHE A 63 2.93 -6.92 12.34
N THR A 64 4.16 -7.39 12.58
CA THR A 64 5.28 -6.58 13.09
C THR A 64 6.39 -6.57 12.05
N LEU A 65 6.83 -5.39 11.64
CA LEU A 65 8.02 -5.18 10.81
C LEU A 65 9.16 -4.69 11.69
N GLU A 66 10.27 -5.41 11.73
CA GLU A 66 11.52 -4.98 12.33
C GLU A 66 12.48 -4.50 11.24
N VAL A 67 13.04 -3.30 11.38
CA VAL A 67 13.93 -2.69 10.39
C VAL A 67 15.32 -2.52 11.00
N LYS A 68 16.34 -2.93 10.24
CA LYS A 68 17.75 -2.77 10.60
C LYS A 68 18.57 -2.30 9.41
N ASP A 69 19.57 -1.50 9.70
CA ASP A 69 20.61 -1.16 8.72
C ASP A 69 21.52 -2.37 8.47
N GLY A 70 21.93 -2.59 7.22
CA GLY A 70 22.81 -3.71 6.94
C GLY A 70 23.06 -3.96 5.45
N ASP A 71 23.69 -5.09 5.18
CA ASP A 71 23.93 -5.57 3.82
C ASP A 71 22.59 -5.98 3.19
N THR A 72 22.30 -5.41 2.03
CA THR A 72 21.04 -5.64 1.30
C THR A 72 21.12 -6.82 0.33
N GLU A 73 22.24 -7.53 0.26
CA GLU A 73 22.36 -8.77 -0.51
C GLU A 73 21.54 -9.88 0.15
N LEU A 74 20.60 -10.46 -0.57
CA LEU A 74 19.78 -11.56 -0.11
C LEU A 74 20.20 -12.86 -0.81
N GLN A 75 21.00 -13.68 -0.12
CA GLN A 75 21.45 -14.96 -0.65
C GLN A 75 20.32 -16.00 -0.66
N GLY A 76 20.30 -16.83 -1.70
CA GLY A 76 19.34 -17.94 -1.83
C GLY A 76 17.92 -17.52 -2.19
N LEU A 77 17.73 -16.31 -2.71
CA LEU A 77 16.42 -15.88 -3.22
C LEU A 77 16.07 -16.67 -4.50
N GLU A 78 14.97 -17.39 -4.43
CA GLU A 78 14.30 -17.98 -5.58
C GLU A 78 13.25 -17.01 -6.08
N GLU A 79 13.55 -16.28 -7.18
CA GLU A 79 12.63 -15.28 -7.74
C GLU A 79 11.40 -15.97 -8.33
N GLU A 80 10.22 -15.49 -7.95
CA GLU A 80 8.92 -15.93 -8.48
C GLU A 80 8.32 -14.92 -9.46
N TRP A 81 8.56 -13.61 -9.21
CA TRP A 81 7.97 -12.52 -9.98
C TRP A 81 8.68 -11.20 -9.69
N ARG A 82 8.62 -10.26 -10.64
CA ARG A 82 9.09 -8.87 -10.44
C ARG A 82 8.13 -7.86 -11.03
N GLN A 83 8.14 -6.69 -10.45
CA GLN A 83 7.44 -5.50 -10.93
C GLN A 83 8.44 -4.37 -11.14
N ASP A 84 8.46 -3.82 -12.34
CA ASP A 84 9.31 -2.69 -12.71
C ASP A 84 8.42 -1.48 -12.99
N GLU A 85 8.60 -0.39 -12.24
CA GLU A 85 7.87 0.88 -12.43
C GLU A 85 8.78 2.09 -12.18
N GLU A 86 8.88 2.97 -13.15
CA GLU A 86 9.55 4.29 -13.04
C GLU A 86 10.93 4.27 -12.34
N GLY A 87 11.75 3.24 -12.57
CA GLY A 87 13.09 3.07 -11.98
C GLY A 87 13.11 2.46 -10.59
N GLN A 88 11.99 1.93 -10.15
CA GLN A 88 11.85 1.08 -8.97
C GLN A 88 11.50 -0.33 -9.40
N THR A 89 12.19 -1.33 -8.85
CA THR A 89 11.87 -2.75 -9.05
C THR A 89 11.58 -3.41 -7.70
N ILE A 90 10.48 -4.15 -7.62
CA ILE A 90 10.19 -5.05 -6.51
C ILE A 90 10.31 -6.48 -7.03
N VAL A 91 11.34 -7.19 -6.56
CA VAL A 91 11.52 -8.62 -6.83
C VAL A 91 10.84 -9.40 -5.71
N CYS A 92 9.99 -10.33 -6.07
CA CYS A 92 9.25 -11.17 -5.15
C CYS A 92 9.68 -12.62 -5.32
N GLY A 93 9.92 -13.34 -4.23
CA GLY A 93 10.36 -14.72 -4.25
C GLY A 93 10.31 -15.37 -2.87
N ARG A 94 11.19 -16.34 -2.66
CA ARG A 94 11.34 -17.08 -1.41
C ARG A 94 12.80 -17.31 -1.06
N VAL A 95 13.09 -17.39 0.23
CA VAL A 95 14.32 -17.96 0.78
C VAL A 95 13.92 -19.20 1.58
N GLY A 96 14.12 -20.38 0.99
CA GLY A 96 13.55 -21.61 1.51
C GLY A 96 12.00 -21.56 1.52
N LYS A 97 11.37 -21.62 2.71
CA LYS A 97 9.91 -21.50 2.83
C LYS A 97 9.42 -20.07 3.07
N GLN A 98 10.31 -19.16 3.42
CA GLN A 98 9.96 -17.80 3.82
C GLN A 98 9.72 -16.91 2.59
N PRO A 99 8.57 -16.23 2.47
CA PRO A 99 8.37 -15.20 1.47
C PRO A 99 9.42 -14.09 1.62
N ALA A 100 9.97 -13.63 0.50
CA ALA A 100 11.00 -12.61 0.51
C ALA A 100 10.80 -11.62 -0.65
N PHE A 101 11.24 -10.37 -0.42
CA PHE A 101 11.16 -9.30 -1.40
C PHE A 101 12.47 -8.52 -1.41
N VAL A 102 12.92 -8.11 -2.61
CA VAL A 102 14.04 -7.20 -2.77
C VAL A 102 13.56 -5.93 -3.45
N PHE A 103 13.92 -4.79 -2.88
CA PHE A 103 13.58 -3.47 -3.39
C PHE A 103 14.80 -2.86 -4.07
N LEU A 104 14.69 -2.59 -5.38
CA LEU A 104 15.76 -1.99 -6.17
C LEU A 104 15.35 -0.58 -6.62
N TRP A 105 16.30 0.32 -6.62
CA TRP A 105 16.17 1.68 -7.13
C TRP A 105 17.22 1.88 -8.23
N LYS A 106 16.79 1.95 -9.49
CA LYS A 106 17.69 1.98 -10.66
C LYS A 106 18.75 0.88 -10.58
N ASP A 107 18.29 -0.35 -10.35
CA ASP A 107 19.08 -1.58 -10.22
C ASP A 107 20.02 -1.65 -8.98
N VAL A 108 19.95 -0.67 -8.08
CA VAL A 108 20.71 -0.68 -6.83
C VAL A 108 19.79 -1.17 -5.69
N ALA A 109 20.24 -2.17 -4.94
CA ALA A 109 19.47 -2.68 -3.80
C ALA A 109 19.32 -1.62 -2.71
N GLY A 110 18.08 -1.26 -2.41
CA GLY A 110 17.72 -0.39 -1.29
C GLY A 110 17.40 -1.17 -0.03
N GLY A 111 17.05 -2.46 -0.17
CA GLY A 111 16.80 -3.35 0.97
C GLY A 111 16.16 -4.67 0.57
N ASN A 112 16.11 -5.57 1.55
CA ASN A 112 15.44 -6.85 1.43
C ASN A 112 14.52 -7.10 2.62
N LEU A 113 13.35 -7.69 2.36
CA LEU A 113 12.32 -8.05 3.33
C LEU A 113 12.18 -9.57 3.35
N VAL A 114 12.30 -10.19 4.52
CA VAL A 114 12.04 -11.61 4.74
C VAL A 114 10.88 -11.75 5.72
N CYS A 115 9.86 -12.50 5.33
CA CYS A 115 8.63 -12.64 6.10
C CYS A 115 8.49 -14.03 6.71
N ALA A 116 7.79 -14.13 7.84
CA ALA A 116 7.21 -15.40 8.27
C ALA A 116 6.20 -15.91 7.22
N GLU A 117 5.94 -17.22 7.18
CA GLU A 117 5.03 -17.83 6.18
C GLU A 117 3.60 -17.26 6.25
N ASP A 118 3.16 -16.76 7.41
CA ASP A 118 1.85 -16.14 7.64
C ASP A 118 1.85 -14.61 7.49
N TYR A 119 3.01 -14.02 7.18
CA TYR A 119 3.25 -12.56 7.12
C TYR A 119 3.03 -11.81 8.44
N GLY A 120 2.89 -12.51 9.57
CA GLY A 120 2.67 -11.88 10.88
C GLY A 120 3.92 -11.22 11.48
N ASN A 121 5.11 -11.63 11.04
CA ASN A 121 6.38 -11.02 11.40
C ASN A 121 7.28 -10.93 10.18
N ALA A 122 8.06 -9.85 10.09
CA ALA A 122 8.98 -9.65 9.01
C ALA A 122 10.21 -8.85 9.44
N PHE A 123 11.34 -9.10 8.78
CA PHE A 123 12.60 -8.38 8.95
C PHE A 123 12.94 -7.66 7.65
N LEU A 124 13.21 -6.37 7.74
CA LEU A 124 13.67 -5.55 6.64
C LEU A 124 15.11 -5.12 6.91
N THR A 125 16.01 -5.48 6.02
CA THR A 125 17.37 -4.93 5.99
C THR A 125 17.41 -3.81 4.97
N VAL A 126 17.88 -2.62 5.35
CA VAL A 126 17.87 -1.42 4.50
C VAL A 126 19.28 -0.85 4.32
N ALA A 127 19.54 -0.28 3.13
CA ALA A 127 20.68 0.56 2.86
C ALA A 127 20.36 2.03 3.20
N ASP A 128 21.36 2.78 3.63
CA ASP A 128 21.21 4.19 4.05
C ASP A 128 20.59 5.10 2.98
N ASN A 129 20.91 4.87 1.71
CA ASN A 129 20.58 5.79 0.61
C ASN A 129 19.09 5.83 0.22
N ASN A 130 18.28 4.82 0.58
CA ASN A 130 16.85 4.74 0.25
C ASN A 130 15.98 4.25 1.41
N LYS A 131 16.47 4.38 2.64
CA LYS A 131 15.90 3.83 3.86
C LYS A 131 14.40 4.11 4.01
N LYS A 132 13.99 5.39 3.89
CA LYS A 132 12.58 5.79 3.98
C LYS A 132 11.71 5.12 2.93
N ALA A 133 12.09 5.21 1.65
CA ALA A 133 11.28 4.71 0.55
C ALA A 133 11.21 3.18 0.55
N THR A 134 12.30 2.51 0.91
CA THR A 134 12.34 1.04 1.03
C THR A 134 11.46 0.57 2.18
N THR A 135 11.51 1.25 3.35
CA THR A 135 10.63 0.93 4.49
C THR A 135 9.17 1.16 4.16
N ASP A 136 8.85 2.24 3.45
CA ASP A 136 7.49 2.57 3.02
C ASP A 136 6.91 1.47 2.09
N ASN A 137 7.70 1.03 1.11
CA ASN A 137 7.32 -0.07 0.22
C ASN A 137 7.20 -1.41 0.95
N ALA A 138 8.10 -1.71 1.87
CA ALA A 138 8.04 -2.94 2.67
C ALA A 138 6.78 -2.98 3.54
N MET A 139 6.43 -1.88 4.20
CA MET A 139 5.19 -1.74 4.96
C MET A 139 3.96 -1.93 4.08
N MET A 140 3.95 -1.34 2.87
CA MET A 140 2.86 -1.45 1.92
C MET A 140 2.67 -2.89 1.43
N VAL A 141 3.74 -3.53 1.00
CA VAL A 141 3.73 -4.92 0.54
C VAL A 141 3.28 -5.86 1.66
N LEU A 142 3.87 -5.71 2.86
CA LEU A 142 3.53 -6.54 4.02
C LEU A 142 2.08 -6.36 4.43
N PHE A 143 1.55 -5.12 4.41
CA PHE A 143 0.14 -4.85 4.68
C PHE A 143 -0.77 -5.58 3.69
N ALA A 144 -0.49 -5.49 2.38
CA ALA A 144 -1.29 -6.16 1.35
C ALA A 144 -1.31 -7.69 1.55
N MET A 145 -0.15 -8.30 1.90
CA MET A 145 -0.07 -9.76 2.11
C MET A 145 -0.75 -10.19 3.42
N ALA A 146 -0.47 -9.52 4.53
CA ALA A 146 -0.97 -9.89 5.85
C ALA A 146 -2.50 -9.69 5.98
N THR A 147 -3.08 -8.76 5.23
CA THR A 147 -4.52 -8.44 5.29
C THR A 147 -5.37 -9.11 4.21
N ALA A 148 -4.76 -9.79 3.23
CA ALA A 148 -5.47 -10.41 2.10
C ALA A 148 -6.57 -11.40 2.54
N ARG A 149 -6.38 -12.09 3.67
CA ARG A 149 -7.36 -13.04 4.25
C ARG A 149 -8.34 -12.39 5.23
N LEU A 150 -8.24 -11.08 5.45
CA LEU A 150 -9.03 -10.32 6.42
C LEU A 150 -10.05 -9.41 5.73
N ALA A 151 -10.60 -9.87 4.60
CA ALA A 151 -11.54 -9.12 3.77
C ALA A 151 -11.08 -7.67 3.45
N THR A 152 -9.77 -7.51 3.25
CA THR A 152 -9.12 -6.22 3.05
C THR A 152 -8.28 -6.26 1.79
N LEU A 153 -8.44 -5.24 0.95
CA LEU A 153 -7.80 -5.11 -0.36
C LEU A 153 -7.04 -3.79 -0.41
N LEU A 154 -5.79 -3.83 -0.84
CA LEU A 154 -5.02 -2.64 -1.22
C LEU A 154 -5.11 -2.47 -2.73
N PHE A 155 -5.62 -1.34 -3.20
CA PHE A 155 -5.80 -1.07 -4.63
C PHE A 155 -4.78 -0.06 -5.16
N HIS A 156 -4.36 -0.23 -6.40
CA HIS A 156 -3.71 0.83 -7.17
C HIS A 156 -4.79 1.70 -7.82
N ALA A 157 -5.22 2.75 -7.12
CA ALA A 157 -6.37 3.57 -7.48
C ALA A 157 -6.21 5.02 -7.02
N SER A 158 -6.87 5.95 -7.69
CA SER A 158 -7.12 7.29 -7.14
C SER A 158 -8.57 7.37 -6.64
N THR A 159 -8.79 8.01 -5.51
CA THR A 159 -10.08 7.99 -4.81
C THR A 159 -10.49 9.38 -4.34
N VAL A 160 -11.72 9.74 -4.62
CA VAL A 160 -12.35 10.96 -4.11
C VAL A 160 -13.56 10.63 -3.24
N SER A 161 -13.93 11.53 -2.34
CA SER A 161 -15.19 11.47 -1.62
C SER A 161 -16.14 12.56 -2.10
N LEU A 162 -17.43 12.25 -2.09
CA LEU A 162 -18.52 13.18 -2.35
C LEU A 162 -19.75 12.74 -1.53
N GLU A 163 -20.37 13.66 -0.78
CA GLU A 163 -21.59 13.41 -0.02
C GLU A 163 -21.53 12.17 0.89
N GLY A 164 -20.36 11.96 1.55
CA GLY A 164 -20.16 10.84 2.48
C GLY A 164 -19.90 9.48 1.83
N LYS A 165 -19.79 9.38 0.50
CA LYS A 165 -19.40 8.19 -0.24
C LYS A 165 -18.04 8.39 -0.89
N ALA A 166 -17.29 7.29 -1.11
CA ALA A 166 -16.03 7.29 -1.87
C ALA A 166 -16.24 6.72 -3.28
N TYR A 167 -15.54 7.30 -4.25
CA TYR A 167 -15.54 6.86 -5.65
C TYR A 167 -14.11 6.59 -6.07
N MET A 168 -13.84 5.38 -6.55
CA MET A 168 -12.52 4.91 -6.90
C MET A 168 -12.31 4.88 -8.40
N PHE A 169 -11.18 5.39 -8.86
CA PHE A 169 -10.77 5.37 -10.27
C PHE A 169 -9.64 4.38 -10.48
N LEU A 170 -9.91 3.35 -11.28
CA LEU A 170 -9.00 2.27 -11.61
C LEU A 170 -8.50 2.39 -13.05
N GLY A 171 -7.38 1.75 -13.34
CA GLY A 171 -6.77 1.68 -14.67
C GLY A 171 -5.26 1.48 -14.57
N LYS A 172 -4.65 1.11 -15.68
CA LYS A 172 -3.18 0.93 -15.78
C LYS A 172 -2.43 2.21 -15.40
N SER A 173 -1.16 2.09 -15.04
CA SER A 173 -0.28 3.26 -14.86
C SER A 173 -0.33 4.15 -16.11
N GLY A 174 -0.38 5.46 -15.90
CA GLY A 174 -0.48 6.43 -17.01
C GLY A 174 -1.87 6.61 -17.64
N THR A 175 -2.90 5.86 -17.24
CA THR A 175 -4.28 6.01 -17.77
C THR A 175 -4.92 7.36 -17.43
N GLY A 176 -4.45 8.03 -16.36
CA GLY A 176 -4.97 9.35 -15.96
C GLY A 176 -5.83 9.32 -14.68
N LYS A 177 -5.68 8.32 -13.81
CA LYS A 177 -6.40 8.22 -12.51
C LYS A 177 -6.33 9.52 -11.71
N SER A 178 -5.11 9.97 -11.38
CA SER A 178 -4.88 11.22 -10.63
C SER A 178 -5.35 12.47 -11.37
N THR A 179 -5.30 12.45 -12.71
CA THR A 179 -5.86 13.53 -13.53
C THR A 179 -7.37 13.59 -13.38
N HIS A 180 -8.05 12.44 -13.44
CA HIS A 180 -9.51 12.38 -13.31
C HIS A 180 -9.98 12.78 -11.90
N SER A 181 -9.28 12.35 -10.84
CA SER A 181 -9.55 12.83 -9.48
C SER A 181 -9.40 14.35 -9.37
N ARG A 182 -8.35 14.93 -9.96
CA ARG A 182 -8.15 16.38 -9.98
C ARG A 182 -9.27 17.10 -10.73
N LEU A 183 -9.77 16.54 -11.83
CA LEU A 183 -10.92 17.08 -12.55
C LEU A 183 -12.20 17.04 -11.72
N TRP A 184 -12.39 15.99 -10.89
CA TRP A 184 -13.49 15.96 -9.92
C TRP A 184 -13.36 17.09 -8.91
N LEU A 185 -12.19 17.29 -8.30
CA LEU A 185 -11.96 18.38 -7.34
C LEU A 185 -12.20 19.76 -7.93
N GLN A 186 -11.96 19.95 -9.23
CA GLN A 186 -12.13 21.22 -9.93
C GLN A 186 -13.56 21.49 -10.41
N ASN A 187 -14.34 20.44 -10.70
CA ASN A 187 -15.63 20.57 -11.41
C ASN A 187 -16.83 20.07 -10.59
N ILE A 188 -16.64 19.36 -9.49
CA ILE A 188 -17.69 18.80 -8.64
C ILE A 188 -17.60 19.44 -7.27
N GLU A 189 -18.59 20.25 -6.93
CA GLU A 189 -18.65 20.92 -5.62
C GLU A 189 -18.74 19.91 -4.49
N GLY A 190 -17.92 20.09 -3.46
CA GLY A 190 -17.86 19.20 -2.28
C GLY A 190 -17.03 17.94 -2.48
N ALA A 191 -16.43 17.70 -3.65
CA ALA A 191 -15.51 16.59 -3.84
C ALA A 191 -14.19 16.83 -3.10
N GLU A 192 -13.69 15.80 -2.39
CA GLU A 192 -12.41 15.82 -1.68
C GLU A 192 -11.55 14.62 -2.05
N LEU A 193 -10.22 14.81 -2.08
CA LEU A 193 -9.28 13.71 -2.28
C LEU A 193 -9.21 12.84 -1.02
N VAL A 194 -9.35 11.54 -1.19
CA VAL A 194 -9.20 10.54 -0.13
C VAL A 194 -7.82 9.90 -0.16
N ASN A 195 -7.39 9.47 -1.35
CA ASN A 195 -6.06 8.89 -1.60
C ASN A 195 -5.77 8.91 -3.11
N ASP A 196 -4.52 9.12 -3.50
CA ASP A 196 -4.14 9.25 -4.92
C ASP A 196 -3.26 8.11 -5.44
N ASP A 197 -3.21 6.96 -4.74
CA ASP A 197 -2.43 5.81 -5.26
C ASP A 197 -2.83 4.47 -4.64
N ASN A 198 -2.82 4.36 -3.31
CA ASN A 198 -3.03 3.09 -2.62
C ASN A 198 -4.11 3.17 -1.53
N PRO A 199 -5.40 3.41 -1.89
CA PRO A 199 -6.50 3.33 -0.94
C PRO A 199 -6.71 1.89 -0.47
N VAL A 200 -7.17 1.74 0.77
CA VAL A 200 -7.55 0.43 1.33
C VAL A 200 -9.06 0.27 1.27
N VAL A 201 -9.52 -0.90 0.83
CA VAL A 201 -10.94 -1.27 0.83
C VAL A 201 -11.15 -2.44 1.78
N ARG A 202 -12.12 -2.32 2.71
CA ARG A 202 -12.60 -3.45 3.51
C ARG A 202 -14.02 -3.79 3.12
N VAL A 203 -14.26 -5.09 2.97
CA VAL A 203 -15.59 -5.63 2.68
C VAL A 203 -16.16 -6.22 3.96
N ASN A 204 -17.33 -5.75 4.38
CA ASN A 204 -18.03 -6.22 5.56
C ASN A 204 -18.76 -7.54 5.26
N GLU A 205 -19.22 -8.24 6.31
CA GLU A 205 -19.96 -9.51 6.19
C GLU A 205 -21.26 -9.38 5.39
N ASP A 206 -21.91 -8.22 5.44
CA ASP A 206 -23.12 -7.90 4.65
C ASP A 206 -22.83 -7.58 3.18
N GLY A 207 -21.53 -7.59 2.79
CA GLY A 207 -21.04 -7.26 1.46
C GLY A 207 -20.94 -5.76 1.17
N THR A 208 -21.20 -4.89 2.13
CA THR A 208 -20.91 -3.46 2.00
C THR A 208 -19.40 -3.23 2.08
N ALA A 209 -18.91 -2.23 1.37
CA ALA A 209 -17.50 -1.90 1.36
C ALA A 209 -17.23 -0.49 1.89
N VAL A 210 -16.11 -0.36 2.60
CA VAL A 210 -15.61 0.92 3.12
C VAL A 210 -14.23 1.17 2.55
N VAL A 211 -14.02 2.37 2.04
CA VAL A 211 -12.74 2.86 1.52
C VAL A 211 -12.07 3.72 2.57
N TYR A 212 -10.80 3.46 2.79
CA TYR A 212 -9.96 4.18 3.74
C TYR A 212 -8.82 4.89 3.03
N GLY A 213 -8.46 6.06 3.52
CA GLY A 213 -7.17 6.65 3.24
C GLY A 213 -6.04 5.81 3.84
N SER A 214 -4.85 5.93 3.29
CA SER A 214 -3.67 5.16 3.69
C SER A 214 -2.43 6.04 3.80
N PRO A 215 -1.33 5.55 4.42
CA PRO A 215 -0.04 6.24 4.39
C PRO A 215 0.63 6.24 3.01
N TRP A 216 0.12 5.48 2.05
CA TRP A 216 0.69 5.31 0.72
C TRP A 216 -0.09 6.14 -0.31
N SER A 217 0.47 7.25 -0.70
CA SER A 217 -0.08 8.14 -1.71
C SER A 217 0.96 8.44 -2.77
N GLY A 218 0.53 8.57 -4.02
CA GLY A 218 1.42 8.79 -5.14
C GLY A 218 2.02 10.20 -5.22
N LYS A 219 2.00 10.77 -6.42
CA LYS A 219 2.58 12.11 -6.69
C LYS A 219 1.87 13.24 -5.93
N THR A 220 0.62 13.03 -5.50
CA THR A 220 -0.14 13.98 -4.68
C THR A 220 -0.17 13.50 -3.23
N PRO A 221 0.63 14.08 -2.33
CA PRO A 221 0.63 13.71 -0.92
C PRO A 221 -0.78 13.86 -0.31
N CYS A 222 -1.38 12.75 0.11
CA CYS A 222 -2.71 12.73 0.72
C CYS A 222 -2.78 11.61 1.77
N TYR A 223 -2.30 11.92 2.98
CA TYR A 223 -2.19 10.98 4.09
C TYR A 223 -3.29 11.28 5.11
N ARG A 224 -4.50 10.75 4.85
CA ARG A 224 -5.68 11.05 5.65
C ARG A 224 -6.23 9.77 6.31
N ARG A 225 -6.38 9.78 7.62
CA ARG A 225 -7.06 8.71 8.36
C ARG A 225 -8.57 8.95 8.31
N VAL A 226 -9.16 8.67 7.15
CA VAL A 226 -10.60 8.83 6.88
C VAL A 226 -11.18 7.52 6.35
N ALA A 227 -12.50 7.38 6.47
CA ALA A 227 -13.24 6.21 6.00
C ALA A 227 -14.57 6.66 5.41
N TYR A 228 -14.91 6.13 4.23
CA TYR A 228 -16.17 6.43 3.54
C TYR A 228 -16.78 5.14 3.00
N ARG A 229 -18.09 5.03 3.02
CA ARG A 229 -18.79 3.95 2.30
C ARG A 229 -18.44 4.03 0.82
N LEU A 230 -18.12 2.90 0.22
CA LEU A 230 -17.87 2.84 -1.22
C LEU A 230 -19.16 3.10 -2.00
N GLY A 231 -19.17 4.15 -2.83
CA GLY A 231 -20.29 4.55 -3.68
C GLY A 231 -20.23 3.95 -5.07
N GLY A 232 -19.01 3.79 -5.61
CA GLY A 232 -18.82 3.22 -6.94
C GLY A 232 -17.36 3.10 -7.35
N ILE A 233 -17.11 2.28 -8.37
CA ILE A 233 -15.79 2.05 -8.95
C ILE A 233 -15.85 2.34 -10.44
N VAL A 234 -14.88 3.06 -10.98
CA VAL A 234 -14.83 3.47 -12.38
C VAL A 234 -13.49 3.06 -12.99
N GLY A 235 -13.51 2.17 -13.96
CA GLY A 235 -12.37 1.86 -14.80
C GLY A 235 -12.22 2.91 -15.89
N LEU A 236 -11.04 3.54 -15.97
CA LEU A 236 -10.74 4.60 -16.93
C LEU A 236 -10.05 4.06 -18.18
N ALA A 237 -10.44 4.58 -19.34
CA ALA A 237 -9.75 4.40 -20.60
C ALA A 237 -9.64 5.74 -21.34
N GLN A 238 -8.46 6.04 -21.88
CA GLN A 238 -8.28 7.23 -22.73
C GLN A 238 -8.98 7.00 -24.07
N ALA A 239 -9.83 7.93 -24.47
CA ALA A 239 -10.63 7.82 -25.69
C ALA A 239 -10.86 9.21 -26.33
N PRO A 240 -11.21 9.27 -27.63
CA PRO A 240 -11.45 10.55 -28.31
C PRO A 240 -12.81 11.20 -27.96
N ARG A 241 -13.61 10.59 -27.10
CA ARG A 241 -14.90 11.09 -26.62
C ARG A 241 -15.22 10.56 -25.24
N ASN A 242 -16.05 11.29 -24.50
CA ASN A 242 -16.54 10.88 -23.20
C ASN A 242 -17.75 9.95 -23.36
N ALA A 243 -17.68 8.75 -22.77
CA ALA A 243 -18.78 7.79 -22.69
C ALA A 243 -18.65 6.91 -21.47
N ILE A 244 -19.75 6.70 -20.73
CA ILE A 244 -19.77 5.85 -19.55
C ILE A 244 -20.82 4.75 -19.69
N ARG A 245 -20.49 3.55 -19.20
CA ARG A 245 -21.41 2.42 -19.12
C ARG A 245 -21.17 1.60 -17.86
N GLN A 246 -22.18 0.94 -17.38
CA GLN A 246 -22.02 -0.04 -16.30
C GLN A 246 -21.39 -1.33 -16.84
N MET A 247 -20.49 -1.94 -16.04
CA MET A 247 -19.82 -3.19 -16.37
C MET A 247 -20.61 -4.39 -15.85
N GLY A 248 -20.56 -5.51 -16.55
CA GLY A 248 -21.06 -6.79 -16.08
C GLY A 248 -20.11 -7.44 -15.07
N GLY A 249 -20.59 -8.45 -14.33
CA GLY A 249 -19.86 -9.05 -13.20
C GLY A 249 -18.47 -9.59 -13.56
N ILE A 250 -18.31 -10.29 -14.69
CA ILE A 250 -17.00 -10.84 -15.13
C ILE A 250 -16.05 -9.71 -15.51
N GLU A 251 -16.52 -8.69 -16.22
CA GLU A 251 -15.73 -7.54 -16.62
C GLU A 251 -15.31 -6.71 -15.40
N ALA A 252 -16.24 -6.49 -14.46
CA ALA A 252 -15.98 -5.84 -13.18
C ALA A 252 -14.91 -6.59 -12.38
N TYR A 253 -15.06 -7.92 -12.25
CA TYR A 253 -14.07 -8.74 -11.55
C TYR A 253 -12.67 -8.63 -12.20
N ALA A 254 -12.57 -8.68 -13.51
CA ALA A 254 -11.30 -8.56 -14.23
C ALA A 254 -10.61 -7.21 -13.97
N LEU A 255 -11.37 -6.11 -13.98
CA LEU A 255 -10.86 -4.77 -13.66
C LEU A 255 -10.35 -4.72 -12.20
N LEU A 256 -11.13 -5.19 -11.24
CA LEU A 256 -10.76 -5.22 -9.82
C LEU A 256 -9.51 -6.07 -9.59
N SER A 257 -9.47 -7.28 -10.15
CA SER A 257 -8.35 -8.21 -10.02
C SER A 257 -7.04 -7.65 -10.60
N SER A 258 -7.12 -6.86 -11.69
CA SER A 258 -5.94 -6.23 -12.30
C SER A 258 -5.41 -5.02 -11.54
N SER A 259 -6.16 -4.53 -10.55
CA SER A 259 -5.84 -3.29 -9.82
C SER A 259 -5.56 -3.52 -8.33
N VAL A 260 -5.71 -4.75 -7.83
CA VAL A 260 -5.43 -5.11 -6.44
C VAL A 260 -3.97 -5.55 -6.26
N SER A 261 -3.36 -5.14 -5.17
CA SER A 261 -2.01 -5.57 -4.79
C SER A 261 -2.05 -6.90 -4.05
N GLY A 262 -1.22 -7.88 -4.48
CA GLY A 262 -1.09 -9.16 -3.79
C GLY A 262 -0.41 -10.24 -4.63
N LYS A 263 0.13 -11.29 -3.94
CA LYS A 263 0.73 -12.47 -4.58
C LYS A 263 -0.35 -13.41 -5.09
N VAL A 264 -0.84 -13.18 -6.28
CA VAL A 264 -1.93 -14.02 -6.88
C VAL A 264 -1.53 -15.46 -7.17
N TRP A 265 -0.23 -15.78 -7.16
CA TRP A 265 0.31 -17.14 -7.29
C TRP A 265 0.54 -17.84 -5.94
N ASP A 266 0.49 -17.14 -4.81
CA ASP A 266 0.43 -17.74 -3.48
C ASP A 266 -1.01 -18.14 -3.19
N LYS A 267 -1.27 -19.46 -3.04
CA LYS A 267 -2.64 -19.98 -2.91
C LYS A 267 -3.41 -19.34 -1.76
N GLY A 268 -2.77 -19.14 -0.61
CA GLY A 268 -3.45 -18.58 0.55
C GLY A 268 -3.81 -17.12 0.40
N ILE A 269 -2.95 -16.34 -0.26
CA ILE A 269 -3.21 -14.94 -0.61
C ILE A 269 -4.27 -14.87 -1.69
N ALA A 270 -4.11 -15.66 -2.77
CA ALA A 270 -5.03 -15.69 -3.91
C ALA A 270 -6.47 -16.04 -3.49
N ASP A 271 -6.66 -17.05 -2.63
CA ASP A 271 -7.97 -17.45 -2.12
C ASP A 271 -8.65 -16.31 -1.35
N GLY A 272 -7.91 -15.60 -0.48
CA GLY A 272 -8.42 -14.44 0.26
C GLY A 272 -8.80 -13.26 -0.65
N LEU A 273 -7.92 -12.91 -1.60
CA LEU A 273 -8.18 -11.87 -2.58
C LEU A 273 -9.41 -12.21 -3.44
N HIS A 274 -9.46 -13.44 -3.99
CA HIS A 274 -10.55 -13.90 -4.85
C HIS A 274 -11.91 -13.83 -4.13
N HIS A 275 -11.99 -14.33 -2.89
CA HIS A 275 -13.20 -14.28 -2.09
C HIS A 275 -13.69 -12.82 -1.91
N THR A 276 -12.79 -11.92 -1.52
CA THR A 276 -13.12 -10.52 -1.25
C THR A 276 -13.47 -9.75 -2.53
N LEU A 277 -12.73 -10.00 -3.63
CA LEU A 277 -13.00 -9.38 -4.94
C LEU A 277 -14.34 -9.82 -5.52
N ASN A 278 -14.73 -11.09 -5.37
CA ASN A 278 -16.05 -11.57 -5.78
C ASN A 278 -17.17 -10.87 -5.01
N ALA A 279 -17.05 -10.78 -3.68
CA ALA A 279 -18.02 -10.09 -2.85
C ALA A 279 -18.17 -8.61 -3.28
N LEU A 280 -17.05 -7.94 -3.53
CA LEU A 280 -17.01 -6.55 -4.00
C LEU A 280 -17.66 -6.39 -5.37
N ALA A 281 -17.30 -7.23 -6.35
CA ALA A 281 -17.83 -7.17 -7.72
C ALA A 281 -19.35 -7.43 -7.78
N MET A 282 -19.88 -8.27 -6.88
CA MET A 282 -21.31 -8.58 -6.82
C MET A 282 -22.16 -7.48 -6.16
N LYS A 283 -21.59 -6.68 -5.28
CA LYS A 283 -22.32 -5.73 -4.43
C LYS A 283 -22.08 -4.26 -4.76
N THR A 284 -21.02 -3.97 -5.51
CA THR A 284 -20.64 -2.61 -5.88
C THR A 284 -20.90 -2.36 -7.35
N ALA A 285 -21.51 -1.23 -7.69
CA ALA A 285 -21.62 -0.80 -9.08
C ALA A 285 -20.23 -0.45 -9.64
N VAL A 286 -19.86 -1.10 -10.73
CA VAL A 286 -18.58 -0.87 -11.44
C VAL A 286 -18.90 -0.33 -12.83
N TRP A 287 -18.16 0.68 -13.24
CA TRP A 287 -18.38 1.42 -14.48
C TRP A 287 -17.12 1.42 -15.34
N HIS A 288 -17.32 1.53 -16.64
CA HIS A 288 -16.25 1.83 -17.60
C HIS A 288 -16.45 3.23 -18.14
N LEU A 289 -15.44 4.08 -18.07
CA LEU A 289 -15.43 5.42 -18.59
C LEU A 289 -14.35 5.56 -19.66
N ASP A 290 -14.78 5.70 -20.91
CA ASP A 290 -13.97 6.27 -21.99
C ASP A 290 -13.93 7.78 -21.80
N CYS A 291 -12.73 8.39 -21.70
CA CYS A 291 -12.66 9.80 -21.36
C CYS A 291 -11.53 10.60 -22.01
N LEU A 292 -11.83 11.85 -22.27
CA LEU A 292 -10.88 12.95 -22.46
C LEU A 292 -10.44 13.48 -21.07
N PRO A 293 -9.28 14.14 -20.97
CA PRO A 293 -8.83 14.78 -19.73
C PRO A 293 -9.49 16.16 -19.53
N ASP A 294 -10.83 16.21 -19.44
CA ASP A 294 -11.61 17.45 -19.33
C ASP A 294 -12.68 17.40 -18.23
N GLY A 295 -13.28 18.58 -17.93
CA GLY A 295 -14.30 18.70 -16.90
C GLY A 295 -15.64 18.04 -17.27
N GLU A 296 -15.91 17.81 -18.56
CA GLU A 296 -17.11 17.10 -19.02
C GLU A 296 -17.04 15.64 -18.62
N ALA A 297 -15.86 14.99 -18.75
CA ALA A 297 -15.64 13.62 -18.28
C ALA A 297 -15.94 13.49 -16.78
N ALA A 298 -15.49 14.44 -15.94
CA ALA A 298 -15.75 14.43 -14.51
C ALA A 298 -17.25 14.56 -14.20
N ARG A 299 -17.96 15.48 -14.86
CA ARG A 299 -19.41 15.66 -14.67
C ARG A 299 -20.21 14.43 -15.12
N LEU A 300 -19.92 13.92 -16.31
CA LEU A 300 -20.54 12.70 -16.85
C LEU A 300 -20.35 11.51 -15.90
N CYS A 301 -19.13 11.35 -15.38
CA CYS A 301 -18.80 10.31 -14.44
C CYS A 301 -19.61 10.47 -13.12
N CYS A 302 -19.59 11.66 -12.53
CA CYS A 302 -20.30 11.95 -11.29
C CYS A 302 -21.81 11.70 -11.43
N GLU A 303 -22.45 12.18 -12.48
CA GLU A 303 -23.89 11.96 -12.75
C GLU A 303 -24.25 10.48 -12.84
N ALA A 304 -23.38 9.66 -13.47
CA ALA A 304 -23.64 8.24 -13.62
C ALA A 304 -23.52 7.46 -12.33
N VAL A 305 -22.59 7.84 -11.42
CA VAL A 305 -22.22 7.01 -10.26
C VAL A 305 -22.87 7.44 -8.94
N LYS A 306 -23.26 8.71 -8.77
CA LYS A 306 -23.72 9.24 -7.47
C LYS A 306 -25.07 8.69 -6.99
N ASP A 307 -25.99 8.38 -7.91
CA ASP A 307 -27.39 8.02 -7.62
C ASP A 307 -27.64 6.50 -7.53
N LYS A 308 -26.58 5.69 -7.31
CA LYS A 308 -26.67 4.21 -7.29
C LYS A 308 -26.42 3.59 -5.92
#